data_3b536ba9b14637f226fd1574fca94300
#
_entry.id   3b536ba9b14637f226fd1574fca94300
#
_cell.length_a   1.000
_cell.length_b   1.000
_cell.length_c   1.000
_cell.angle_alpha   90.00
_cell.angle_beta   90.00
_cell.angle_gamma   90.00
#
_symmetry.space_group_name_H-M   'P 1'
#
loop_
_entity.id
_entity.type
_entity.pdbx_description
1 polymer ?
#
loop_
_entity_poly.entity_id
_entity_poly.type
_entity_poly.pdbx_seq_one_letter_code
_entity_poly.pdbx_strand_id
1 'polypeptide(L)'
;DLVINTSTEHLSQETYDTWWNKIPSGTIYLIQGNNFFESPEHVRCSNTLEEFLKMNYLDAGHVIECGIRSDQSPFYRFMSIGIKI
;
A
#
# COMPACT_ATOMS: atom_id res chain seq x y z
N ASP A 1 11.70 -15.41 2.59
CA ASP A 1 11.31 -14.42 3.60
C ASP A 1 10.05 -13.69 3.18
N LEU A 2 9.37 -13.13 4.14
CA LEU A 2 8.09 -12.46 3.95
C LEU A 2 8.10 -11.14 4.72
N VAL A 3 7.67 -10.06 4.06
CA VAL A 3 7.39 -8.79 4.74
C VAL A 3 5.92 -8.42 4.57
N ILE A 4 5.34 -7.84 5.60
CA ILE A 4 3.95 -7.40 5.62
C ILE A 4 3.93 -5.94 6.09
N ASN A 5 3.25 -5.09 5.33
CA ASN A 5 3.00 -3.71 5.74
C ASN A 5 1.55 -3.36 5.40
N THR A 6 0.75 -3.18 6.43
CA THR A 6 -0.68 -2.91 6.30
C THR A 6 -1.04 -1.45 6.54
N SER A 7 -0.05 -0.57 6.64
CA SER A 7 -0.25 0.82 7.04
C SER A 7 0.59 1.80 6.21
N THR A 8 0.73 1.55 4.91
CA THR A 8 1.57 2.40 4.06
C THR A 8 1.07 3.84 3.97
N GLU A 9 -0.22 4.07 4.19
CA GLU A 9 -0.82 5.41 4.20
C GLU A 9 -0.35 6.29 5.36
N HIS A 10 0.20 5.69 6.42
CA HIS A 10 0.76 6.40 7.57
C HIS A 10 2.23 6.77 7.40
N LEU A 11 2.88 6.26 6.36
CA LEU A 11 4.30 6.51 6.11
C LEU A 11 4.48 7.66 5.12
N SER A 12 5.43 8.55 5.39
CA SER A 12 5.88 9.50 4.37
C SER A 12 6.54 8.75 3.22
N GLN A 13 6.60 9.36 2.05
CA GLN A 13 7.26 8.73 0.89
C GLN A 13 8.73 8.43 1.20
N GLU A 14 9.43 9.32 1.87
CA GLU A 14 10.82 9.12 2.26
C GLU A 14 10.98 7.92 3.19
N THR A 15 10.11 7.80 4.20
CA THR A 15 10.14 6.67 5.13
C THR A 15 9.85 5.36 4.41
N TYR A 16 8.87 5.35 3.54
CA TYR A 16 8.54 4.16 2.74
C TYR A 16 9.71 3.76 1.84
N ASP A 17 10.30 4.71 1.14
CA ASP A 17 11.43 4.45 0.25
C ASP A 17 12.62 3.84 1.01
N THR A 18 12.93 4.37 2.17
CA THR A 18 14.02 3.85 3.01
C THR A 18 13.73 2.42 3.45
N TRP A 19 12.51 2.16 3.90
CA TRP A 19 12.08 0.82 4.31
C TRP A 19 12.10 -0.15 3.13
N TRP A 20 11.53 0.23 2.01
CA TRP A 20 11.45 -0.61 0.81
C TRP A 20 12.83 -1.00 0.29
N ASN A 21 13.76 -0.06 0.27
CA ASN A 21 15.11 -0.30 -0.23
C ASN A 21 15.93 -1.25 0.65
N LYS A 22 15.54 -1.44 1.90
CA LYS A 22 16.18 -2.41 2.80
C LYS A 22 15.71 -3.83 2.59
N ILE A 23 14.62 -4.04 1.88
CA ILE A 23 14.07 -5.37 1.64
C ILE A 23 14.88 -6.05 0.53
N PRO A 24 15.45 -7.24 0.78
CA PRO A 24 16.21 -7.95 -0.26
C PRO A 24 15.33 -8.36 -1.45
N SER A 25 15.95 -8.40 -2.63
CA SER A 25 15.31 -8.99 -3.81
C SER A 25 14.95 -10.44 -3.54
N GLY A 26 13.79 -10.89 -4.05
CA GLY A 26 13.29 -12.24 -3.83
C GLY A 26 12.41 -12.37 -2.59
N THR A 27 12.29 -11.34 -1.76
CA THR A 27 11.40 -11.35 -0.61
C THR A 27 9.95 -11.28 -1.08
N ILE A 28 9.09 -12.10 -0.49
CA ILE A 28 7.65 -12.03 -0.72
C ILE A 28 7.11 -10.85 0.10
N TYR A 29 6.31 -10.01 -0.54
CA TYR A 29 5.69 -8.87 0.16
C TYR A 29 4.17 -8.99 0.16
N LEU A 30 3.56 -8.47 1.22
CA LEU A 30 2.13 -8.16 1.28
C LEU A 30 2.02 -6.72 1.75
N ILE A 31 1.52 -5.84 0.90
CA ILE A 31 1.47 -4.41 1.16
C ILE A 31 0.06 -3.91 0.95
N GLN A 32 -0.41 -3.11 1.88
CA GLN A 32 -1.78 -2.61 1.92
C GLN A 32 -1.79 -1.10 2.11
N GLY A 33 -2.70 -0.44 1.41
CA GLY A 33 -2.99 0.98 1.57
C GLY A 33 -4.46 1.24 1.30
N ASN A 34 -4.84 2.50 1.19
CA ASN A 34 -6.23 2.87 0.98
C ASN A 34 -6.37 4.26 0.36
N ASN A 35 -7.62 4.65 0.08
CA ASN A 35 -7.94 5.99 -0.38
C ASN A 35 -8.68 6.83 0.68
N PHE A 36 -8.54 6.49 1.95
CA PHE A 36 -9.19 7.22 3.03
C PHE A 36 -8.40 8.48 3.40
N PHE A 37 -8.52 9.51 2.60
CA PHE A 37 -7.77 10.78 2.75
C PHE A 37 -8.22 11.63 3.94
N GLU A 38 -9.38 11.36 4.51
CA GLU A 38 -9.97 12.19 5.55
C GLU A 38 -9.26 12.11 6.90
N SER A 39 -8.51 11.04 7.14
CA SER A 39 -7.75 10.92 8.38
C SER A 39 -6.49 11.80 8.33
N PRO A 40 -6.27 12.65 9.36
CA PRO A 40 -5.08 13.50 9.38
C PRO A 40 -3.77 12.72 9.50
N GLU A 41 -3.84 11.46 9.92
CA GLU A 41 -2.67 10.58 10.01
C GLU A 41 -2.32 9.91 8.69
N HIS A 42 -3.22 10.00 7.69
CA HIS A 42 -3.02 9.42 6.38
C HIS A 42 -2.30 10.42 5.48
N VAL A 43 -0.99 10.32 5.44
CA VAL A 43 -0.13 11.26 4.71
C VAL A 43 0.20 10.79 3.29
N ARG A 44 -0.16 9.56 2.93
CA ARG A 44 0.21 8.95 1.66
C ARG A 44 -0.84 7.96 1.16
N CYS A 45 -2.07 8.41 1.07
CA CYS A 45 -3.15 7.66 0.43
C CYS A 45 -3.04 7.69 -1.09
N SER A 46 -3.72 6.75 -1.75
CA SER A 46 -3.81 6.65 -3.20
C SER A 46 -5.25 6.82 -3.65
N ASN A 47 -5.47 7.44 -4.80
CA ASN A 47 -6.81 7.60 -5.37
C ASN A 47 -7.31 6.33 -6.04
N THR A 48 -6.40 5.55 -6.63
CA THR A 48 -6.72 4.35 -7.40
C THR A 48 -5.74 3.24 -7.07
N LEU A 49 -6.10 2.01 -7.44
CA LEU A 49 -5.20 0.86 -7.33
C LEU A 49 -3.90 1.09 -8.13
N GLU A 50 -4.02 1.63 -9.34
CA GLU A 50 -2.86 1.90 -10.19
C GLU A 50 -1.88 2.87 -9.52
N GLU A 51 -2.39 3.96 -8.95
CA GLU A 51 -1.58 4.92 -8.21
C GLU A 51 -0.92 4.28 -6.98
N PHE A 52 -1.67 3.44 -6.25
CA PHE A 52 -1.15 2.68 -5.12
C PHE A 52 0.04 1.80 -5.52
N LEU A 53 -0.08 1.08 -6.63
CA LEU A 53 1.00 0.21 -7.11
C LEU A 53 2.23 1.03 -7.48
N LYS A 54 2.05 2.14 -8.19
CA LYS A 54 3.15 3.00 -8.62
C LYS A 54 3.91 3.61 -7.44
N MET A 55 3.20 4.19 -6.49
CA MET A 55 3.85 4.89 -5.38
C MET A 55 4.53 3.96 -4.38
N ASN A 56 4.20 2.67 -4.43
CA ASN A 56 4.81 1.66 -3.58
C ASN A 56 5.77 0.73 -4.34
N TYR A 57 6.01 1.00 -5.63
CA TYR A 57 6.92 0.22 -6.50
C TYR A 57 6.50 -1.24 -6.66
N LEU A 58 5.19 -1.50 -6.73
CA LEU A 58 4.64 -2.85 -6.74
C LEU A 58 4.26 -3.28 -8.15
N ASP A 59 4.42 -4.59 -8.40
CA ASP A 59 3.93 -5.21 -9.61
C ASP A 59 2.43 -5.47 -9.55
N ALA A 60 1.80 -5.53 -10.73
CA ALA A 60 0.38 -5.84 -10.86
C ALA A 60 0.10 -7.37 -10.85
N GLY A 61 0.94 -8.16 -10.19
CA GLY A 61 0.83 -9.62 -10.20
C GLY A 61 -0.41 -10.14 -9.48
N HIS A 62 -0.49 -9.92 -8.19
CA HIS A 62 -1.64 -10.29 -7.37
C HIS A 62 -2.12 -9.07 -6.60
N VAL A 63 -3.19 -8.45 -7.07
CA VAL A 63 -3.72 -7.24 -6.48
C VAL A 63 -5.17 -7.45 -6.06
N ILE A 64 -5.54 -6.80 -4.97
CA ILE A 64 -6.90 -6.82 -4.45
C ILE A 64 -7.35 -5.38 -4.23
N GLU A 65 -8.50 -5.05 -4.77
CA GLU A 65 -9.19 -3.81 -4.50
C GLU A 65 -10.51 -4.14 -3.84
N CYS A 66 -10.75 -3.60 -2.65
CA CYS A 66 -11.91 -3.94 -1.85
C CYS A 66 -12.58 -2.67 -1.34
N GLY A 67 -13.87 -2.54 -1.63
CA GLY A 67 -14.67 -1.45 -1.09
C GLY A 67 -15.05 -1.75 0.34
N ILE A 68 -14.72 -0.82 1.24
CA ILE A 68 -15.12 -0.91 2.65
C ILE A 68 -16.12 0.20 2.91
N ARG A 69 -17.26 -0.18 3.45
CA ARG A 69 -18.27 0.78 3.87
C ARG A 69 -18.24 0.96 5.38
N SER A 70 -18.03 2.19 5.81
CA SER A 70 -18.47 2.62 7.11
C SER A 70 -19.75 3.44 6.91
N ASP A 71 -20.54 3.61 7.96
CA ASP A 71 -21.80 4.39 7.88
C ASP A 71 -21.56 5.85 7.50
N GLN A 72 -20.31 6.33 7.56
CA GLN A 72 -19.97 7.74 7.38
C GLN A 72 -19.06 8.02 6.17
N SER A 73 -18.20 7.07 5.78
CA SER A 73 -17.23 7.30 4.70
C SER A 73 -16.85 5.98 4.05
N PRO A 74 -17.48 5.65 2.92
CA PRO A 74 -17.02 4.51 2.14
C PRO A 74 -15.62 4.79 1.58
N PHE A 75 -14.74 3.82 1.67
CA PHE A 75 -13.40 3.93 1.09
C PHE A 75 -12.95 2.58 0.55
N TYR A 76 -11.92 2.62 -0.31
CA TYR A 76 -11.33 1.42 -0.86
C TYR A 76 -10.01 1.11 -0.18
N ARG A 77 -9.79 -0.16 0.04
CA ARG A 77 -8.54 -0.71 0.51
C ARG A 77 -7.84 -1.41 -0.64
N PHE A 78 -6.56 -1.13 -0.79
CA PHE A 78 -5.74 -1.72 -1.84
C PHE A 78 -4.72 -2.66 -1.22
N MET A 79 -4.48 -3.80 -1.87
CA MET A 79 -3.50 -4.77 -1.40
C MET A 79 -2.76 -5.37 -2.58
N SER A 80 -1.46 -5.54 -2.43
CA SER A 80 -0.65 -6.26 -3.41
C SER A 80 0.20 -7.31 -2.70
N ILE A 81 0.25 -8.48 -3.30
CA ILE A 81 1.11 -9.58 -2.88
C ILE A 81 2.01 -9.92 -4.06
N GLY A 82 3.30 -9.99 -3.82
CA GLY A 82 4.24 -10.28 -4.90
C GLY A 82 5.64 -10.59 -4.37
N ILE A 83 6.59 -10.60 -5.29
CA ILE A 83 7.99 -10.86 -4.98
C ILE A 83 8.78 -9.61 -5.36
N LYS A 84 9.59 -9.11 -4.45
CA LYS A 84 10.43 -7.95 -4.72
C LYS A 84 11.53 -8.32 -5.73
N ILE A 85 11.60 -7.54 -6.79
CA ILE A 85 12.61 -7.70 -7.85
C ILE A 85 13.91 -6.99 -7.49
#